data_942bdabddc00c93a1c174c2cc1d1e1d8
#
_entry.id   942bdabddc00c93a1c174c2cc1d1e1d8
#
_cell.length_a   1.000
_cell.length_b   1.000
_cell.length_c   1.000
_cell.angle_alpha   90.00
_cell.angle_beta   90.00
_cell.angle_gamma   90.00
#
_symmetry.space_group_name_H-M   'P 1'
#
loop_
_entity.id
_entity.type
_entity.pdbx_description
1 polymer ?
#
loop_
_entity_poly.entity_id
_entity_poly.type
_entity_poly.pdbx_seq_one_letter_code
_entity_poly.pdbx_strand_id
1 'polypeptide(L)'
;VRARSEIVDPALKEYAVRLLQYIGWDGVAMVEFRHDTRTGRLALMEVNGRYWGSLPLSFFAGLEFPWYQWQIMNGDIPDLPSTYKLTEMRWLSGDIQRSFQIMLETLKGRFNPLHTLKELIAVPLGFFTSTNDAIWSAKDRTPALDEIRDVFDKIIKPQFASAAGMLLPFLRRRQEMKKQFGSIRASRLFDDLRSGRRPHTLPPEQIQANRILVLCHGNIIRSPFVAAILSSRLQSRDIQVESAGLGCIEGRPADPRAIRLARTYGVNLNRHHAQHPHSEMIEKSDAIFVMDYRNLAMFLDRWPEMKSRIFLMGDFIDGNTDREIPDPYEEDGQAFKDCYADLLGACEKVAEHLVRKKNQGVSVT
;
A
#
# COMPACT_ATOMS: atom_id res chain seq x y z
N VAL A 1 2.19 22.88 15.60
CA VAL A 1 3.63 22.67 15.92
C VAL A 1 4.36 23.96 15.61
N ARG A 2 5.16 24.47 16.57
CA ARG A 2 5.89 25.73 16.44
C ARG A 2 7.36 25.52 16.77
N ALA A 3 8.22 26.26 16.08
CA ALA A 3 9.61 26.43 16.40
C ALA A 3 9.94 27.93 16.42
N ARG A 4 10.88 28.31 17.28
CA ARG A 4 11.38 29.68 17.34
C ARG A 4 12.90 29.69 17.39
N SER A 5 13.50 30.70 16.83
CA SER A 5 14.92 30.96 16.96
C SER A 5 15.20 31.69 18.28
N GLU A 6 16.25 31.28 18.96
CA GLU A 6 16.74 31.88 20.21
C GLU A 6 18.22 32.19 20.07
N ILE A 7 18.74 33.08 20.94
CA ILE A 7 20.17 33.28 21.04
C ILE A 7 20.81 31.99 21.54
N VAL A 8 21.78 31.51 20.79
CA VAL A 8 22.46 30.25 21.12
C VAL A 8 23.21 30.41 22.46
N ASP A 9 22.90 29.52 23.39
CA ASP A 9 23.65 29.42 24.64
C ASP A 9 25.14 29.09 24.35
N PRO A 10 26.11 29.89 24.84
CA PRO A 10 27.53 29.66 24.58
C PRO A 10 28.01 28.27 24.98
N ALA A 11 27.51 27.69 26.07
CA ALA A 11 27.87 26.35 26.52
C ALA A 11 27.38 25.28 25.56
N LEU A 12 26.13 25.40 25.04
CA LEU A 12 25.59 24.50 24.02
C LEU A 12 26.41 24.56 22.72
N LYS A 13 26.78 25.78 22.31
CA LYS A 13 27.63 25.97 21.13
C LYS A 13 29.00 25.28 21.33
N GLU A 14 29.62 25.47 22.46
CA GLU A 14 30.92 24.86 22.77
C GLU A 14 30.83 23.32 22.75
N TYR A 15 29.81 22.74 23.41
CA TYR A 15 29.63 21.30 23.46
C TYR A 15 29.38 20.71 22.04
N ALA A 16 28.57 21.36 21.24
CA ALA A 16 28.30 20.93 19.88
C ALA A 16 29.55 20.97 18.99
N VAL A 17 30.31 22.08 19.05
CA VAL A 17 31.53 22.23 18.25
C VAL A 17 32.60 21.21 18.68
N ARG A 18 32.84 21.03 19.96
CA ARG A 18 33.80 20.04 20.49
C ARG A 18 33.44 18.62 20.08
N LEU A 19 32.14 18.28 20.13
CA LEU A 19 31.64 16.97 19.70
C LEU A 19 31.90 16.74 18.20
N LEU A 20 31.51 17.69 17.36
CA LEU A 20 31.67 17.56 15.89
C LEU A 20 33.17 17.51 15.52
N GLN A 21 34.03 18.29 16.18
CA GLN A 21 35.47 18.22 15.99
C GLN A 21 36.06 16.87 16.43
N TYR A 22 35.62 16.35 17.58
CA TYR A 22 36.08 15.05 18.08
C TYR A 22 35.80 13.90 17.15
N ILE A 23 34.62 13.90 16.53
CA ILE A 23 34.23 12.86 15.55
C ILE A 23 34.74 13.14 14.13
N GLY A 24 35.45 14.27 13.92
CA GLY A 24 35.95 14.66 12.60
C GLY A 24 34.84 14.94 11.59
N TRP A 25 33.70 15.48 12.06
CA TRP A 25 32.55 15.74 11.19
C TRP A 25 32.80 16.92 10.25
N ASP A 26 32.54 16.73 8.98
CA ASP A 26 32.52 17.77 7.95
C ASP A 26 31.15 17.85 7.29
N GLY A 27 30.66 19.07 7.03
CA GLY A 27 29.36 19.34 6.44
C GLY A 27 28.29 19.80 7.43
N VAL A 28 27.05 19.80 7.00
CA VAL A 28 25.92 20.23 7.84
C VAL A 28 25.61 19.20 8.92
N ALA A 29 25.30 19.71 10.11
CA ALA A 29 24.82 18.89 11.22
C ALA A 29 23.85 19.67 12.09
N MET A 30 22.84 18.96 12.61
CA MET A 30 22.01 19.43 13.72
C MET A 30 22.40 18.65 14.98
N VAL A 31 22.80 19.37 16.03
CA VAL A 31 23.06 18.78 17.33
C VAL A 31 21.91 19.14 18.26
N GLU A 32 21.17 18.13 18.70
CA GLU A 32 19.97 18.32 19.53
C GLU A 32 20.29 18.08 21.00
N PHE A 33 19.91 19.05 21.83
CA PHE A 33 20.03 18.98 23.28
C PHE A 33 18.66 19.11 23.95
N ARG A 34 18.50 18.40 25.04
CA ARG A 34 17.37 18.56 25.95
C ARG A 34 17.82 19.36 27.16
N HIS A 35 17.12 20.42 27.48
CA HIS A 35 17.36 21.25 28.66
C HIS A 35 16.26 20.97 29.72
N ASP A 36 16.64 20.45 30.87
CA ASP A 36 15.77 20.38 32.05
C ASP A 36 15.78 21.71 32.78
N THR A 37 14.76 22.52 32.57
CA THR A 37 14.65 23.86 33.18
C THR A 37 14.56 23.85 34.70
N ARG A 38 14.28 22.72 35.35
CA ARG A 38 14.23 22.61 36.82
C ARG A 38 15.61 22.41 37.43
N THR A 39 16.46 21.68 36.74
CA THR A 39 17.80 21.32 37.24
C THR A 39 18.94 22.03 36.50
N GLY A 40 18.64 22.73 35.43
CA GLY A 40 19.62 23.34 34.53
C GLY A 40 20.46 22.33 33.73
N ARG A 41 20.16 21.03 33.81
CA ARG A 41 20.94 19.98 33.14
C ARG A 41 20.68 20.00 31.64
N LEU A 42 21.76 19.91 30.89
CA LEU A 42 21.77 19.73 29.44
C LEU A 42 22.08 18.26 29.11
N ALA A 43 21.34 17.66 28.23
CA ALA A 43 21.57 16.30 27.75
C ALA A 43 21.61 16.30 26.22
N LEU A 44 22.66 15.75 25.64
CA LEU A 44 22.74 15.49 24.22
C LEU A 44 21.67 14.42 23.87
N MET A 45 20.84 14.70 22.88
CA MET A 45 19.82 13.76 22.41
C MET A 45 20.29 13.03 21.15
N GLU A 46 20.64 13.78 20.11
CA GLU A 46 21.10 13.22 18.84
C GLU A 46 21.95 14.19 18.04
N VAL A 47 22.68 13.65 17.06
CA VAL A 47 23.37 14.40 16.02
C VAL A 47 22.86 13.93 14.68
N ASN A 48 22.25 14.82 13.91
CA ASN A 48 21.76 14.55 12.58
C ASN A 48 22.71 15.13 11.54
N GLY A 49 23.42 14.29 10.81
CA GLY A 49 24.33 14.65 9.72
C GLY A 49 23.61 14.96 8.40
N ARG A 50 22.48 15.62 8.48
CA ARG A 50 21.60 15.99 7.35
C ARG A 50 20.83 17.25 7.68
N TYR A 51 20.19 17.83 6.67
CA TYR A 51 19.21 18.88 6.93
C TYR A 51 18.06 18.37 7.79
N TRP A 52 17.53 19.22 8.62
CA TRP A 52 16.50 18.93 9.63
C TRP A 52 15.15 19.54 9.27
N GLY A 53 14.09 19.04 9.86
CA GLY A 53 12.73 19.46 9.55
C GLY A 53 12.43 20.93 9.83
N SER A 54 13.14 21.57 10.77
CA SER A 54 13.01 23.01 11.07
C SER A 54 14.00 23.90 10.29
N LEU A 55 14.64 23.41 9.24
CA LEU A 55 15.52 24.21 8.38
C LEU A 55 14.89 25.52 7.87
N PRO A 56 13.60 25.57 7.48
CA PRO A 56 12.98 26.84 7.08
C PRO A 56 13.04 27.93 8.14
N LEU A 57 13.09 27.60 9.44
CA LEU A 57 13.27 28.59 10.49
C LEU A 57 14.61 29.32 10.35
N SER A 58 15.67 28.60 10.00
CA SER A 58 16.99 29.21 9.76
C SER A 58 16.93 30.21 8.60
N PHE A 59 16.24 29.86 7.53
CA PHE A 59 16.02 30.74 6.38
C PHE A 59 15.28 32.03 6.79
N PHE A 60 14.20 31.92 7.57
CA PHE A 60 13.48 33.07 8.09
C PHE A 60 14.31 33.89 9.07
N ALA A 61 15.29 33.28 9.73
CA ALA A 61 16.25 33.97 10.58
C ALA A 61 17.39 34.65 9.80
N GLY A 62 17.46 34.43 8.47
CA GLY A 62 18.50 35.00 7.60
C GLY A 62 19.74 34.09 7.47
N LEU A 63 19.62 32.79 7.75
CA LEU A 63 20.70 31.81 7.65
C LEU A 63 20.38 30.80 6.56
N GLU A 64 21.13 30.82 5.48
CA GLU A 64 20.91 30.00 4.28
C GLU A 64 21.87 28.78 4.24
N PHE A 65 21.70 27.82 5.14
CA PHE A 65 22.61 26.66 5.25
C PHE A 65 22.85 25.90 3.94
N PRO A 66 21.85 25.66 3.06
CA PRO A 66 22.11 24.99 1.78
C PRO A 66 23.01 25.81 0.86
N TRP A 67 22.88 27.14 0.87
CA TRP A 67 23.73 28.03 0.10
C TRP A 67 25.17 28.03 0.63
N TYR A 68 25.36 28.12 1.94
CA TYR A 68 26.67 28.05 2.57
C TYR A 68 27.38 26.73 2.28
N GLN A 69 26.66 25.62 2.36
CA GLN A 69 27.20 24.31 2.01
C GLN A 69 27.62 24.24 0.55
N TRP A 70 26.79 24.76 -0.37
CA TRP A 70 27.12 24.80 -1.79
C TRP A 70 28.39 25.61 -2.06
N GLN A 71 28.58 26.77 -1.43
CA GLN A 71 29.78 27.58 -1.52
C GLN A 71 30.99 26.80 -1.06
N ILE A 72 30.95 26.20 0.12
CA ILE A 72 32.05 25.40 0.68
C ILE A 72 32.42 24.24 -0.26
N MET A 73 31.46 23.54 -0.80
CA MET A 73 31.69 22.43 -1.74
C MET A 73 32.35 22.87 -3.06
N ASN A 74 32.20 24.14 -3.45
CA ASN A 74 32.86 24.73 -4.60
C ASN A 74 34.21 25.39 -4.25
N GLY A 75 34.66 25.28 -3.01
CA GLY A 75 35.92 25.84 -2.57
C GLY A 75 35.83 27.31 -2.13
N ASP A 76 34.64 27.88 -2.08
CA ASP A 76 34.41 29.24 -1.61
C ASP A 76 34.32 29.31 -0.09
N ILE A 77 34.70 30.43 0.50
CA ILE A 77 34.50 30.72 1.92
C ILE A 77 33.20 31.54 2.04
N PRO A 78 32.11 31.00 2.63
CA PRO A 78 30.88 31.75 2.75
C PRO A 78 31.05 32.94 3.71
N ASP A 79 30.48 34.08 3.34
CA ASP A 79 30.32 35.21 4.24
C ASP A 79 29.17 34.94 5.21
N LEU A 80 29.47 34.57 6.43
CA LEU A 80 28.48 34.22 7.43
C LEU A 80 28.05 35.48 8.20
N PRO A 81 26.74 35.72 8.36
CA PRO A 81 26.25 36.84 9.13
C PRO A 81 26.66 36.71 10.60
N SER A 82 27.12 37.80 11.19
CA SER A 82 27.48 37.86 12.61
C SER A 82 26.30 37.74 13.57
N THR A 83 25.09 38.03 13.07
CA THR A 83 23.86 38.00 13.84
C THR A 83 22.74 37.39 12.97
N TYR A 84 21.70 36.88 13.62
CA TYR A 84 20.50 36.38 12.94
C TYR A 84 19.24 36.93 13.60
N LYS A 85 18.14 36.93 12.84
CA LYS A 85 16.86 37.44 13.30
C LYS A 85 16.17 36.45 14.22
N LEU A 86 15.68 36.90 15.38
CA LEU A 86 14.78 36.11 16.20
C LEU A 86 13.40 36.08 15.55
N THR A 87 12.91 34.89 15.25
CA THR A 87 11.67 34.68 14.53
C THR A 87 10.99 33.38 14.97
N GLU A 88 9.72 33.26 14.64
CA GLU A 88 8.94 32.05 14.88
C GLU A 88 8.45 31.45 13.56
N MET A 89 8.31 30.15 13.57
CA MET A 89 7.77 29.38 12.45
C MET A 89 6.77 28.37 12.98
N ARG A 90 5.76 28.07 12.17
CA ARG A 90 4.78 27.02 12.41
C ARG A 90 4.69 26.08 11.22
N TRP A 91 4.06 24.95 11.43
CA TRP A 91 3.61 24.03 10.39
C TRP A 91 2.08 23.99 10.42
N LEU A 92 1.45 24.60 9.43
CA LEU A 92 -0.01 24.66 9.33
C LEU A 92 -0.63 23.25 9.24
N SER A 93 -0.04 22.38 8.44
CA SER A 93 -0.44 20.97 8.31
C SER A 93 -0.40 20.22 9.65
N GLY A 94 0.66 20.43 10.43
CA GLY A 94 0.79 19.85 11.77
C GLY A 94 -0.22 20.44 12.77
N ASP A 95 -0.56 21.72 12.67
CA ASP A 95 -1.58 22.36 13.51
C ASP A 95 -2.97 21.81 13.17
N ILE A 96 -3.30 21.60 11.89
CA ILE A 96 -4.56 20.98 11.45
C ILE A 96 -4.66 19.55 11.97
N GLN A 97 -3.58 18.76 11.81
CA GLN A 97 -3.55 17.38 12.29
C GLN A 97 -3.74 17.28 13.79
N ARG A 98 -3.04 18.13 14.57
CA ARG A 98 -3.16 18.20 16.03
C ARG A 98 -4.57 18.57 16.46
N SER A 99 -5.15 19.59 15.86
CA SER A 99 -6.52 20.04 16.19
C SER A 99 -7.55 18.94 15.92
N PHE A 100 -7.38 18.22 14.82
CA PHE A 100 -8.21 17.09 14.48
C PHE A 100 -8.07 15.94 15.50
N GLN A 101 -6.86 15.63 15.92
CA GLN A 101 -6.61 14.62 16.95
C GLN A 101 -7.25 14.99 18.30
N ILE A 102 -7.10 16.25 18.74
CA ILE A 102 -7.73 16.75 19.97
C ILE A 102 -9.25 16.63 19.89
N MET A 103 -9.84 16.99 18.74
CA MET A 103 -11.28 16.82 18.51
C MET A 103 -11.72 15.35 18.66
N LEU A 104 -11.00 14.41 18.06
CA LEU A 104 -11.32 12.98 18.18
C LEU A 104 -11.21 12.46 19.62
N GLU A 105 -10.17 12.87 20.34
CA GLU A 105 -9.99 12.46 21.75
C GLU A 105 -11.04 13.09 22.67
N THR A 106 -11.54 14.27 22.31
CA THR A 106 -12.69 14.90 23.00
C THR A 106 -13.97 14.11 22.80
N LEU A 107 -14.23 13.65 21.57
CA LEU A 107 -15.38 12.78 21.26
C LEU A 107 -15.33 11.46 22.03
N LYS A 108 -14.13 10.98 22.35
CA LYS A 108 -13.91 9.80 23.21
C LYS A 108 -13.99 10.11 24.73
N GLY A 109 -14.30 11.34 25.11
CA GLY A 109 -14.40 11.77 26.50
C GLY A 109 -13.06 11.98 27.23
N ARG A 110 -11.93 12.03 26.49
CA ARG A 110 -10.58 12.15 27.09
C ARG A 110 -10.15 13.59 27.32
N PHE A 111 -10.75 14.56 26.63
CA PHE A 111 -10.48 15.99 26.79
C PHE A 111 -11.73 16.79 27.08
N ASN A 112 -11.53 17.92 27.77
CA ASN A 112 -12.62 18.86 28.05
C ASN A 112 -13.01 19.63 26.76
N PRO A 113 -14.32 19.73 26.42
CA PRO A 113 -14.79 20.46 25.23
C PRO A 113 -14.32 21.91 25.16
N LEU A 114 -14.19 22.60 26.32
CA LEU A 114 -13.67 24.00 26.37
C LEU A 114 -12.20 24.08 25.96
N HIS A 115 -11.39 23.07 26.30
CA HIS A 115 -10.00 22.98 25.86
C HIS A 115 -9.93 22.81 24.35
N THR A 116 -10.75 21.91 23.81
CA THR A 116 -10.84 21.68 22.37
C THR A 116 -11.24 22.92 21.60
N LEU A 117 -12.22 23.67 22.09
CA LEU A 117 -12.65 24.92 21.46
C LEU A 117 -11.52 25.96 21.42
N LYS A 118 -10.74 26.10 22.50
CA LYS A 118 -9.56 27.00 22.52
C LYS A 118 -8.52 26.60 21.46
N GLU A 119 -8.20 25.31 21.36
CA GLU A 119 -7.23 24.80 20.37
C GLU A 119 -7.72 24.99 18.94
N LEU A 120 -9.02 24.73 18.67
CA LEU A 120 -9.60 24.93 17.33
C LEU A 120 -9.62 26.41 16.90
N ILE A 121 -9.81 27.33 17.85
CA ILE A 121 -9.76 28.78 17.57
C ILE A 121 -8.31 29.25 17.40
N ALA A 122 -7.34 28.65 18.06
CA ALA A 122 -5.93 29.06 18.00
C ALA A 122 -5.32 28.86 16.59
N VAL A 123 -5.81 27.90 15.79
CA VAL A 123 -5.29 27.65 14.44
C VAL A 123 -5.58 28.82 13.49
N PRO A 124 -6.85 29.27 13.30
CA PRO A 124 -7.13 30.42 12.45
C PRO A 124 -6.55 31.72 12.99
N LEU A 125 -6.53 31.92 14.32
CA LEU A 125 -5.89 33.10 14.92
C LEU A 125 -4.40 33.17 14.58
N GLY A 126 -3.73 32.04 14.44
CA GLY A 126 -2.34 31.99 14.03
C GLY A 126 -2.06 32.57 12.64
N PHE A 127 -3.05 32.68 11.75
CA PHE A 127 -2.89 33.37 10.46
C PHE A 127 -2.76 34.88 10.60
N PHE A 128 -3.30 35.48 11.66
CA PHE A 128 -3.25 36.90 11.93
C PHE A 128 -2.04 37.30 12.78
N THR A 129 -1.22 36.35 13.21
CA THR A 129 0.04 36.61 13.88
C THR A 129 1.17 36.65 12.86
N SER A 130 2.26 37.36 13.17
CA SER A 130 3.44 37.50 12.31
C SER A 130 4.32 36.25 12.23
N THR A 131 3.75 35.08 12.47
CA THR A 131 4.46 33.81 12.49
C THR A 131 4.60 33.27 11.06
N ASN A 132 5.82 32.97 10.64
CA ASN A 132 6.08 32.34 9.34
C ASN A 132 5.56 30.91 9.32
N ASP A 133 5.13 30.45 8.16
CA ASP A 133 4.78 29.06 7.95
C ASP A 133 5.91 28.32 7.21
N ALA A 134 6.18 27.07 7.60
CA ALA A 134 7.30 26.31 7.05
C ALA A 134 7.18 26.06 5.54
N ILE A 135 5.96 25.99 5.01
CA ILE A 135 5.69 25.59 3.62
C ILE A 135 4.83 26.61 2.90
N TRP A 136 3.96 27.34 3.62
CA TRP A 136 3.07 28.34 3.00
C TRP A 136 3.85 29.55 2.50
N SER A 137 3.76 29.81 1.19
CA SER A 137 4.30 31.01 0.57
C SER A 137 3.21 31.71 -0.25
N ALA A 138 3.15 33.05 -0.15
CA ALA A 138 2.23 33.84 -0.97
C ALA A 138 2.61 33.78 -2.47
N LYS A 139 3.89 33.52 -2.79
CA LYS A 139 4.40 33.42 -4.16
C LYS A 139 4.12 32.05 -4.79
N ASP A 140 4.16 30.98 -4.00
CA ASP A 140 3.82 29.63 -4.45
C ASP A 140 3.06 28.89 -3.34
N ARG A 141 1.78 28.66 -3.57
CA ARG A 141 0.87 27.99 -2.63
C ARG A 141 0.77 26.49 -2.84
N THR A 142 1.28 25.99 -3.96
CA THR A 142 1.12 24.60 -4.38
C THR A 142 1.67 23.60 -3.35
N PRO A 143 2.91 23.74 -2.81
CA PRO A 143 3.44 22.81 -1.83
C PRO A 143 2.59 22.72 -0.55
N ALA A 144 2.09 23.86 -0.06
CA ALA A 144 1.27 23.90 1.15
C ALA A 144 -0.11 23.27 0.93
N LEU A 145 -0.72 23.47 -0.24
CA LEU A 145 -2.00 22.86 -0.59
C LEU A 145 -1.87 21.36 -0.76
N ASP A 146 -0.80 20.89 -1.37
CA ASP A 146 -0.52 19.45 -1.55
C ASP A 146 -0.29 18.78 -0.18
N GLU A 147 0.43 19.41 0.73
CA GLU A 147 0.62 18.88 2.08
C GLU A 147 -0.67 18.84 2.88
N ILE A 148 -1.51 19.88 2.81
CA ILE A 148 -2.83 19.89 3.45
C ILE A 148 -3.71 18.77 2.87
N ARG A 149 -3.68 18.58 1.56
CA ARG A 149 -4.41 17.49 0.89
C ARG A 149 -3.92 16.13 1.35
N ASP A 150 -2.61 15.94 1.46
CA ASP A 150 -1.99 14.72 1.97
C ASP A 150 -2.41 14.42 3.42
N VAL A 151 -2.39 15.42 4.30
CA VAL A 151 -2.90 15.30 5.68
C VAL A 151 -4.37 14.91 5.68
N PHE A 152 -5.18 15.54 4.83
CA PHE A 152 -6.59 15.20 4.71
C PHE A 152 -6.79 13.76 4.24
N ASP A 153 -6.18 13.36 3.13
CA ASP A 153 -6.39 12.05 2.52
C ASP A 153 -5.77 10.91 3.33
N LYS A 154 -4.56 11.08 3.88
CA LYS A 154 -3.82 10.01 4.57
C LYS A 154 -4.13 9.92 6.06
N ILE A 155 -4.49 11.02 6.72
CA ILE A 155 -4.67 11.08 8.18
C ILE A 155 -6.12 11.33 8.56
N ILE A 156 -6.71 12.41 8.07
CA ILE A 156 -8.05 12.87 8.50
C ILE A 156 -9.15 11.94 7.98
N LYS A 157 -9.17 11.71 6.68
CA LYS A 157 -10.20 10.90 6.02
C LYS A 157 -10.30 9.45 6.53
N PRO A 158 -9.20 8.70 6.74
CA PRO A 158 -9.26 7.36 7.32
C PRO A 158 -9.81 7.35 8.76
N GLN A 159 -9.44 8.36 9.56
CA GLN A 159 -9.91 8.45 10.95
C GLN A 159 -11.39 8.85 11.03
N PHE A 160 -11.86 9.73 10.14
CA PHE A 160 -13.28 10.03 9.99
C PHE A 160 -14.07 8.81 9.55
N ALA A 161 -13.56 8.06 8.58
CA ALA A 161 -14.19 6.82 8.13
C ALA A 161 -14.27 5.79 9.27
N SER A 162 -13.22 5.68 10.09
CA SER A 162 -13.20 4.83 11.27
C SER A 162 -14.17 5.29 12.36
N ALA A 163 -14.19 6.58 12.68
CA ALA A 163 -15.10 7.16 13.68
C ALA A 163 -16.57 7.09 13.23
N ALA A 164 -16.84 7.42 11.96
CA ALA A 164 -18.16 7.25 11.37
C ALA A 164 -18.58 5.78 11.27
N GLY A 165 -17.60 4.86 11.06
CA GLY A 165 -17.83 3.41 11.12
C GLY A 165 -18.20 2.90 12.50
N MET A 166 -17.76 3.56 13.59
CA MET A 166 -18.21 3.28 14.95
C MET A 166 -19.63 3.78 15.22
N LEU A 167 -19.99 4.93 14.66
CA LEU A 167 -21.31 5.55 14.85
C LEU A 167 -22.38 4.94 13.93
N LEU A 168 -21.98 4.43 12.77
CA LEU A 168 -22.90 3.86 11.77
C LEU A 168 -22.41 2.48 11.32
N PRO A 169 -22.95 1.38 11.88
CA PRO A 169 -22.56 0.00 11.56
C PRO A 169 -22.54 -0.30 10.06
N PHE A 170 -23.39 0.38 9.29
CA PHE A 170 -23.44 0.25 7.83
C PHE A 170 -22.19 0.80 7.12
N LEU A 171 -21.59 1.90 7.59
CA LEU A 171 -20.36 2.46 7.00
C LEU A 171 -19.15 1.57 7.28
N ARG A 172 -19.11 0.96 8.47
CA ARG A 172 -18.10 -0.04 8.81
C ARG A 172 -18.18 -1.25 7.88
N ARG A 173 -19.38 -1.80 7.70
CA ARG A 173 -19.62 -2.91 6.76
C ARG A 173 -19.21 -2.55 5.33
N ARG A 174 -19.53 -1.33 4.88
CA ARG A 174 -19.15 -0.83 3.56
C ARG A 174 -17.63 -0.71 3.38
N GLN A 175 -16.92 -0.32 4.43
CA GLN A 175 -15.46 -0.21 4.42
C GLN A 175 -14.80 -1.59 4.41
N GLU A 176 -15.31 -2.52 5.22
CA GLU A 176 -14.87 -3.92 5.22
C GLU A 176 -15.08 -4.58 3.85
N MET A 177 -16.24 -4.38 3.22
CA MET A 177 -16.52 -4.86 1.87
C MET A 177 -15.54 -4.29 0.84
N LYS A 178 -15.24 -2.99 0.90
CA LYS A 178 -14.21 -2.38 0.02
C LYS A 178 -12.82 -2.96 0.27
N LYS A 179 -12.44 -3.19 1.52
CA LYS A 179 -11.16 -3.80 1.87
C LYS A 179 -11.07 -5.23 1.35
N GLN A 180 -12.14 -6.00 1.48
CA GLN A 180 -12.17 -7.42 1.11
C GLN A 180 -12.28 -7.64 -0.41
N PHE A 181 -13.09 -6.84 -1.11
CA PHE A 181 -13.44 -7.03 -2.51
C PHE A 181 -12.93 -5.94 -3.45
N GLY A 182 -12.28 -4.89 -2.94
CA GLY A 182 -11.86 -3.73 -3.71
C GLY A 182 -13.00 -2.76 -4.05
N SER A 183 -14.24 -3.24 -4.17
CA SER A 183 -15.42 -2.42 -4.44
C SER A 183 -16.68 -2.95 -3.75
N ILE A 184 -17.71 -2.10 -3.64
CA ILE A 184 -19.03 -2.49 -3.13
C ILE A 184 -19.79 -3.32 -4.18
N ARG A 185 -19.54 -3.05 -5.46
CA ARG A 185 -20.16 -3.77 -6.57
C ARG A 185 -19.68 -5.22 -6.59
N ALA A 186 -18.37 -5.45 -6.41
CA ALA A 186 -17.80 -6.79 -6.28
C ALA A 186 -18.39 -7.56 -5.09
N SER A 187 -18.57 -6.91 -3.93
CA SER A 187 -19.20 -7.54 -2.78
C SER A 187 -20.64 -7.99 -3.06
N ARG A 188 -21.46 -7.13 -3.71
CA ARG A 188 -22.83 -7.49 -4.08
C ARG A 188 -22.84 -8.64 -5.10
N LEU A 189 -21.93 -8.59 -6.06
CA LEU A 189 -21.78 -9.65 -7.05
C LEU A 189 -21.44 -10.99 -6.39
N PHE A 190 -20.56 -10.97 -5.38
CA PHE A 190 -20.24 -12.15 -4.59
C PHE A 190 -21.45 -12.73 -3.86
N ASP A 191 -22.26 -11.90 -3.23
CA ASP A 191 -23.49 -12.33 -2.55
C ASP A 191 -24.49 -12.96 -3.56
N ASP A 192 -24.62 -12.38 -4.73
CA ASP A 192 -25.48 -12.89 -5.82
C ASP A 192 -24.98 -14.25 -6.36
N LEU A 193 -23.68 -14.39 -6.57
CA LEU A 193 -23.04 -15.64 -7.02
C LEU A 193 -23.25 -16.76 -6.00
N ARG A 194 -22.97 -16.48 -4.74
CA ARG A 194 -23.11 -17.46 -3.66
C ARG A 194 -24.55 -17.89 -3.40
N SER A 195 -25.52 -17.03 -3.69
CA SER A 195 -26.95 -17.36 -3.58
C SER A 195 -27.50 -18.14 -4.77
N GLY A 196 -26.68 -18.48 -5.74
CA GLY A 196 -27.09 -19.24 -6.96
C GLY A 196 -27.94 -18.44 -7.93
N ARG A 197 -28.12 -17.13 -7.74
CA ARG A 197 -29.02 -16.30 -8.58
C ARG A 197 -28.49 -16.04 -9.99
N ARG A 198 -27.17 -16.19 -10.22
CA ARG A 198 -26.56 -15.99 -11.53
C ARG A 198 -25.34 -16.89 -11.73
N PRO A 199 -25.43 -17.95 -12.53
CA PRO A 199 -24.25 -18.65 -13.01
C PRO A 199 -23.51 -17.72 -13.99
N HIS A 200 -22.25 -17.41 -13.73
CA HIS A 200 -21.45 -16.50 -14.56
C HIS A 200 -20.19 -17.15 -15.12
N THR A 201 -20.07 -18.46 -15.02
CA THR A 201 -18.95 -19.23 -15.55
C THR A 201 -19.44 -20.18 -16.62
N LEU A 202 -18.56 -20.44 -17.58
CA LEU A 202 -18.82 -21.45 -18.59
C LEU A 202 -18.65 -22.85 -18.00
N PRO A 203 -19.48 -23.82 -18.45
CA PRO A 203 -19.28 -25.20 -18.04
C PRO A 203 -17.98 -25.79 -18.67
N PRO A 204 -17.35 -26.80 -18.02
CA PRO A 204 -16.09 -27.39 -18.48
C PRO A 204 -16.07 -27.82 -19.94
N GLU A 205 -17.21 -28.33 -20.44
CA GLU A 205 -17.33 -28.85 -21.80
C GLU A 205 -17.18 -27.75 -22.88
N GLN A 206 -17.31 -26.48 -22.52
CA GLN A 206 -17.18 -25.36 -23.46
C GLN A 206 -15.76 -24.82 -23.57
N ILE A 207 -14.79 -25.33 -22.81
CA ILE A 207 -13.43 -24.83 -22.85
C ILE A 207 -12.79 -25.01 -24.23
N GLN A 208 -12.27 -23.91 -24.77
CA GLN A 208 -11.41 -23.86 -25.95
C GLN A 208 -10.43 -22.73 -25.74
N ALA A 209 -9.12 -23.03 -25.76
CA ALA A 209 -8.13 -22.00 -25.51
C ALA A 209 -6.77 -22.35 -26.15
N ASN A 210 -6.14 -21.32 -26.71
CA ASN A 210 -4.72 -21.27 -27.01
C ASN A 210 -3.97 -20.40 -26.00
N ARG A 211 -4.68 -19.51 -25.32
CA ARG A 211 -4.13 -18.65 -24.26
C ARG A 211 -5.00 -18.73 -23.02
N ILE A 212 -4.41 -19.12 -21.93
CA ILE A 212 -5.06 -19.33 -20.62
C ILE A 212 -4.51 -18.32 -19.63
N LEU A 213 -5.40 -17.65 -18.92
CA LEU A 213 -5.07 -16.80 -17.78
C LEU A 213 -5.62 -17.42 -16.50
N VAL A 214 -4.80 -17.59 -15.50
CA VAL A 214 -5.16 -18.16 -14.20
C VAL A 214 -5.10 -17.08 -13.14
N LEU A 215 -6.21 -16.81 -12.47
CA LEU A 215 -6.34 -15.74 -11.50
C LEU A 215 -6.62 -16.28 -10.10
N CYS A 216 -5.95 -15.70 -9.10
CA CYS A 216 -6.31 -15.83 -7.69
C CYS A 216 -6.21 -14.45 -7.01
N HIS A 217 -6.32 -14.39 -5.69
CA HIS A 217 -6.18 -13.11 -5.00
C HIS A 217 -4.74 -12.58 -5.02
N GLY A 218 -3.80 -13.34 -4.47
CA GLY A 218 -2.44 -12.88 -4.20
C GLY A 218 -1.39 -13.24 -5.26
N ASN A 219 -1.67 -14.13 -6.21
CA ASN A 219 -0.72 -14.67 -7.20
C ASN A 219 0.59 -15.23 -6.58
N ILE A 220 0.48 -15.81 -5.37
CA ILE A 220 1.65 -16.38 -4.66
C ILE A 220 1.49 -17.83 -4.23
N ILE A 221 0.27 -18.40 -4.36
CA ILE A 221 -0.03 -19.79 -3.94
C ILE A 221 -0.74 -20.55 -5.07
N ARG A 222 -2.03 -20.25 -5.32
CA ARG A 222 -2.92 -21.04 -6.18
C ARG A 222 -2.61 -20.86 -7.66
N SER A 223 -2.76 -19.66 -8.19
CA SER A 223 -2.61 -19.40 -9.63
C SER A 223 -1.21 -19.70 -10.20
N PRO A 224 -0.08 -19.43 -9.50
CA PRO A 224 1.23 -19.78 -10.03
C PRO A 224 1.45 -21.30 -10.12
N PHE A 225 0.90 -22.08 -9.17
CA PHE A 225 0.96 -23.52 -9.22
C PHE A 225 0.18 -24.09 -10.40
N VAL A 226 -1.06 -23.65 -10.58
CA VAL A 226 -1.92 -24.06 -11.71
C VAL A 226 -1.27 -23.71 -13.05
N ALA A 227 -0.76 -22.47 -13.18
CA ALA A 227 -0.10 -22.05 -14.41
C ALA A 227 1.12 -22.92 -14.74
N ALA A 228 1.94 -23.27 -13.75
CA ALA A 228 3.10 -24.12 -13.97
C ALA A 228 2.72 -25.57 -14.35
N ILE A 229 1.71 -26.17 -13.70
CA ILE A 229 1.20 -27.50 -14.04
C ILE A 229 0.59 -27.52 -15.46
N LEU A 230 -0.28 -26.57 -15.77
CA LEU A 230 -0.91 -26.51 -17.10
C LEU A 230 0.12 -26.23 -18.20
N SER A 231 1.07 -25.31 -17.97
CA SER A 231 2.16 -25.06 -18.93
C SER A 231 2.95 -26.34 -19.24
N SER A 232 3.30 -27.13 -18.22
CA SER A 232 4.03 -28.39 -18.40
C SER A 232 3.19 -29.41 -19.19
N ARG A 233 1.90 -29.56 -18.86
CA ARG A 233 1.02 -30.55 -19.49
C ARG A 233 0.57 -30.20 -20.91
N LEU A 234 0.54 -28.91 -21.23
CA LEU A 234 0.03 -28.41 -22.51
C LEU A 234 1.14 -27.92 -23.45
N GLN A 235 2.42 -28.06 -23.05
CA GLN A 235 3.59 -27.60 -23.81
C GLN A 235 3.61 -28.13 -25.25
N SER A 236 3.24 -29.40 -25.46
CA SER A 236 3.21 -30.04 -26.78
C SER A 236 2.07 -29.54 -27.68
N ARG A 237 1.17 -28.68 -27.19
CA ARG A 237 -0.02 -28.21 -27.86
C ARG A 237 0.01 -26.73 -28.23
N ASP A 238 1.11 -26.04 -27.98
CA ASP A 238 1.28 -24.59 -28.23
C ASP A 238 0.22 -23.75 -27.52
N ILE A 239 -0.12 -24.15 -26.27
CA ILE A 239 -1.05 -23.41 -25.41
C ILE A 239 -0.23 -22.62 -24.39
N GLN A 240 -0.40 -21.29 -24.41
CA GLN A 240 0.25 -20.38 -23.48
C GLN A 240 -0.57 -20.26 -22.18
N VAL A 241 0.09 -20.31 -21.04
CA VAL A 241 -0.55 -20.19 -19.73
C VAL A 241 0.16 -19.14 -18.90
N GLU A 242 -0.59 -18.15 -18.45
CA GLU A 242 -0.11 -17.08 -17.58
C GLU A 242 -0.90 -17.05 -16.27
N SER A 243 -0.35 -16.39 -15.26
CA SER A 243 -1.06 -16.20 -13.99
C SER A 243 -0.92 -14.79 -13.45
N ALA A 244 -1.97 -14.30 -12.77
CA ALA A 244 -1.96 -12.99 -12.14
C ALA A 244 -2.80 -12.96 -10.86
N GLY A 245 -2.73 -11.85 -10.09
CA GLY A 245 -3.44 -11.66 -8.83
C GLY A 245 -4.32 -10.42 -8.82
N LEU A 246 -5.58 -10.59 -8.42
CA LEU A 246 -6.56 -9.51 -8.40
C LEU A 246 -6.32 -8.47 -7.29
N GLY A 247 -5.56 -8.85 -6.25
CA GLY A 247 -5.19 -8.00 -5.11
C GLY A 247 -3.76 -8.29 -4.64
N CYS A 248 -2.86 -8.67 -5.54
CA CYS A 248 -1.48 -9.01 -5.21
C CYS A 248 -0.64 -7.76 -4.87
N ILE A 249 0.50 -7.99 -4.28
CA ILE A 249 1.59 -7.03 -4.19
C ILE A 249 2.53 -7.35 -5.35
N GLU A 250 2.70 -6.40 -6.27
CA GLU A 250 3.54 -6.56 -7.46
C GLU A 250 4.98 -6.94 -7.09
N GLY A 251 5.53 -7.91 -7.82
CA GLY A 251 6.89 -8.40 -7.59
C GLY A 251 7.08 -9.30 -6.37
N ARG A 252 6.04 -9.55 -5.56
CA ARG A 252 6.14 -10.45 -4.39
C ARG A 252 6.47 -11.87 -4.84
N PRO A 253 7.47 -12.55 -4.24
CA PRO A 253 7.76 -13.96 -4.55
C PRO A 253 6.62 -14.87 -4.11
N ALA A 254 6.57 -16.08 -4.66
CA ALA A 254 5.65 -17.12 -4.20
C ALA A 254 5.82 -17.42 -2.71
N ASP A 255 4.73 -17.81 -2.04
CA ASP A 255 4.76 -18.17 -0.62
C ASP A 255 5.74 -19.31 -0.36
N PRO A 256 6.62 -19.22 0.66
CA PRO A 256 7.60 -20.28 0.94
C PRO A 256 6.99 -21.66 1.17
N ARG A 257 5.75 -21.73 1.72
CA ARG A 257 5.01 -22.99 1.89
C ARG A 257 4.58 -23.55 0.53
N ALA A 258 4.10 -22.67 -0.35
CA ALA A 258 3.73 -22.99 -1.73
C ALA A 258 4.94 -23.50 -2.53
N ILE A 259 6.10 -22.84 -2.43
CA ILE A 259 7.35 -23.30 -3.09
C ILE A 259 7.75 -24.69 -2.65
N ARG A 260 7.74 -24.96 -1.33
CA ARG A 260 8.11 -26.29 -0.80
C ARG A 260 7.16 -27.37 -1.28
N LEU A 261 5.85 -27.12 -1.21
CA LEU A 261 4.85 -28.09 -1.59
C LEU A 261 4.81 -28.31 -3.12
N ALA A 262 4.95 -27.27 -3.92
CA ALA A 262 4.98 -27.37 -5.39
C ALA A 262 6.12 -28.31 -5.88
N ARG A 263 7.27 -28.32 -5.19
CA ARG A 263 8.40 -29.21 -5.52
C ARG A 263 8.02 -30.68 -5.44
N THR A 264 7.13 -31.10 -4.54
CA THR A 264 6.66 -32.48 -4.44
C THR A 264 5.82 -32.91 -5.64
N TYR A 265 5.31 -31.95 -6.39
CA TYR A 265 4.59 -32.15 -7.65
C TYR A 265 5.44 -31.84 -8.90
N GLY A 266 6.76 -31.70 -8.73
CA GLY A 266 7.70 -31.46 -9.84
C GLY A 266 7.68 -29.98 -10.35
N VAL A 267 7.07 -29.06 -9.62
CA VAL A 267 6.94 -27.65 -9.99
C VAL A 267 7.94 -26.79 -9.24
N ASN A 268 8.62 -25.89 -9.96
CA ASN A 268 9.56 -24.93 -9.40
C ASN A 268 9.00 -23.50 -9.45
N LEU A 269 8.60 -22.97 -8.30
CA LEU A 269 8.08 -21.60 -8.16
C LEU A 269 9.12 -20.58 -7.65
N ASN A 270 10.41 -20.94 -7.56
CA ASN A 270 11.45 -20.05 -7.01
C ASN A 270 11.63 -18.73 -7.80
N ARG A 271 11.34 -18.75 -9.10
CA ARG A 271 11.47 -17.57 -9.98
C ARG A 271 10.15 -16.87 -10.22
N HIS A 272 9.06 -17.34 -9.60
CA HIS A 272 7.77 -16.70 -9.73
C HIS A 272 7.71 -15.38 -8.94
N HIS A 273 7.19 -14.35 -9.58
CA HIS A 273 6.87 -13.08 -8.96
C HIS A 273 5.42 -12.72 -9.28
N ALA A 274 4.70 -12.31 -8.27
CA ALA A 274 3.31 -11.91 -8.41
C ALA A 274 3.17 -10.68 -9.31
N GLN A 275 2.16 -10.70 -10.18
CA GLN A 275 1.84 -9.62 -11.08
C GLN A 275 0.35 -9.34 -11.13
N HIS A 276 -0.04 -8.09 -11.37
CA HIS A 276 -1.42 -7.72 -11.64
C HIS A 276 -1.85 -8.15 -13.05
N PRO A 277 -3.13 -8.51 -13.26
CA PRO A 277 -3.64 -8.70 -14.60
C PRO A 277 -3.70 -7.34 -15.31
N HIS A 278 -3.05 -7.22 -16.46
CA HIS A 278 -3.10 -6.04 -17.33
C HIS A 278 -4.01 -6.31 -18.54
N SER A 279 -4.48 -5.22 -19.19
CA SER A 279 -5.49 -5.31 -20.26
C SER A 279 -5.08 -6.25 -21.38
N GLU A 280 -3.84 -6.19 -21.86
CA GLU A 280 -3.37 -7.05 -22.94
C GLU A 280 -3.44 -8.54 -22.61
N MET A 281 -3.08 -8.92 -21.36
CA MET A 281 -3.16 -10.29 -20.86
C MET A 281 -4.61 -10.79 -20.83
N ILE A 282 -5.55 -9.94 -20.41
CA ILE A 282 -6.97 -10.27 -20.30
C ILE A 282 -7.61 -10.39 -21.68
N GLU A 283 -7.39 -9.40 -22.56
CA GLU A 283 -7.97 -9.35 -23.91
C GLU A 283 -7.53 -10.53 -24.78
N LYS A 284 -6.26 -10.92 -24.68
CA LYS A 284 -5.67 -12.02 -25.44
C LYS A 284 -6.02 -13.41 -24.89
N SER A 285 -6.60 -13.51 -23.71
CA SER A 285 -6.93 -14.79 -23.10
C SER A 285 -8.23 -15.34 -23.68
N ASP A 286 -8.19 -16.58 -24.14
CA ASP A 286 -9.35 -17.34 -24.63
C ASP A 286 -10.14 -17.95 -23.46
N ALA A 287 -9.43 -18.38 -22.41
CA ALA A 287 -10.02 -18.93 -21.19
C ALA A 287 -9.38 -18.28 -19.96
N ILE A 288 -10.21 -17.88 -19.01
CA ILE A 288 -9.81 -17.25 -17.75
C ILE A 288 -10.31 -18.10 -16.59
N PHE A 289 -9.39 -18.64 -15.80
CA PHE A 289 -9.72 -19.44 -14.63
C PHE A 289 -9.64 -18.62 -13.35
N VAL A 290 -10.68 -18.72 -12.52
CA VAL A 290 -10.72 -18.17 -11.17
C VAL A 290 -10.92 -19.27 -10.14
N MET A 291 -10.46 -19.05 -8.89
CA MET A 291 -10.43 -20.10 -7.86
C MET A 291 -11.71 -20.18 -7.04
N ASP A 292 -12.35 -19.04 -6.82
CA ASP A 292 -13.48 -18.89 -5.91
C ASP A 292 -14.41 -17.77 -6.37
N TYR A 293 -15.60 -17.68 -5.77
CA TYR A 293 -16.59 -16.62 -6.09
C TYR A 293 -16.09 -15.22 -5.72
N ARG A 294 -15.18 -15.08 -4.78
CA ARG A 294 -14.55 -13.79 -4.48
C ARG A 294 -13.68 -13.33 -5.64
N ASN A 295 -12.85 -14.20 -6.19
CA ASN A 295 -12.03 -13.89 -7.36
C ASN A 295 -12.92 -13.59 -8.58
N LEU A 296 -13.99 -14.37 -8.79
CA LEU A 296 -14.95 -14.16 -9.85
C LEU A 296 -15.62 -12.78 -9.74
N ALA A 297 -16.11 -12.43 -8.55
CA ALA A 297 -16.75 -11.14 -8.31
C ALA A 297 -15.81 -9.96 -8.52
N MET A 298 -14.57 -10.04 -8.01
CA MET A 298 -13.54 -9.01 -8.19
C MET A 298 -13.16 -8.85 -9.67
N PHE A 299 -13.10 -9.94 -10.41
CA PHE A 299 -12.78 -9.91 -11.83
C PHE A 299 -13.92 -9.29 -12.64
N LEU A 300 -15.16 -9.77 -12.48
CA LEU A 300 -16.33 -9.28 -13.20
C LEU A 300 -16.73 -7.82 -12.85
N ASP A 301 -16.34 -7.34 -11.69
CA ASP A 301 -16.50 -5.92 -11.36
C ASP A 301 -15.64 -5.01 -12.23
N ARG A 302 -14.44 -5.49 -12.61
CA ARG A 302 -13.47 -4.74 -13.42
C ARG A 302 -13.66 -4.98 -14.92
N TRP A 303 -13.96 -6.22 -15.32
CA TRP A 303 -14.04 -6.67 -16.72
C TRP A 303 -15.31 -7.50 -16.96
N PRO A 304 -16.49 -6.87 -16.87
CA PRO A 304 -17.76 -7.57 -17.04
C PRO A 304 -17.98 -8.16 -18.44
N GLU A 305 -17.31 -7.62 -19.46
CA GLU A 305 -17.34 -8.08 -20.84
C GLU A 305 -16.69 -9.46 -21.04
N MET A 306 -15.78 -9.85 -20.16
CA MET A 306 -15.06 -11.13 -20.24
C MET A 306 -15.86 -12.35 -19.72
N LYS A 307 -17.08 -12.15 -19.29
CA LYS A 307 -17.96 -13.17 -18.70
C LYS A 307 -18.08 -14.45 -19.56
N SER A 308 -18.00 -14.34 -20.88
CA SER A 308 -18.08 -15.48 -21.81
C SER A 308 -16.78 -16.29 -21.94
N ARG A 309 -15.74 -15.98 -21.17
CA ARG A 309 -14.43 -16.66 -21.20
C ARG A 309 -14.01 -17.17 -19.82
N ILE A 310 -14.90 -17.10 -18.82
CA ILE A 310 -14.55 -17.40 -17.43
C ILE A 310 -14.98 -18.81 -17.06
N PHE A 311 -14.06 -19.51 -16.40
CA PHE A 311 -14.25 -20.82 -15.80
C PHE A 311 -13.91 -20.78 -14.31
N LEU A 312 -14.69 -21.46 -13.50
CA LEU A 312 -14.36 -21.69 -12.10
C LEU A 312 -13.52 -22.97 -12.01
N MET A 313 -12.34 -22.87 -11.39
CA MET A 313 -11.39 -24.00 -11.35
C MET A 313 -11.99 -25.23 -10.64
N GLY A 314 -12.81 -25.00 -9.63
CA GLY A 314 -13.51 -26.05 -8.90
C GLY A 314 -14.56 -26.83 -9.71
N ASP A 315 -15.01 -26.29 -10.84
CA ASP A 315 -15.95 -27.01 -11.74
C ASP A 315 -15.27 -28.22 -12.43
N PHE A 316 -13.94 -28.28 -12.40
CA PHE A 316 -13.15 -29.38 -12.95
C PHE A 316 -12.78 -30.43 -11.92
N ILE A 317 -13.38 -30.41 -10.72
CA ILE A 317 -13.18 -31.41 -9.66
C ILE A 317 -14.44 -32.27 -9.55
N ASP A 318 -14.30 -33.58 -9.76
CA ASP A 318 -15.41 -34.50 -9.64
C ASP A 318 -15.99 -34.50 -8.21
N GLY A 319 -17.32 -34.32 -8.09
CA GLY A 319 -18.02 -34.31 -6.81
C GLY A 319 -17.88 -33.02 -5.98
N ASN A 320 -17.22 -31.99 -6.49
CA ASN A 320 -17.14 -30.70 -5.83
C ASN A 320 -18.47 -29.92 -5.98
N THR A 321 -19.29 -29.96 -4.93
CA THR A 321 -20.59 -29.26 -4.90
C THR A 321 -20.43 -27.76 -4.66
N ASP A 322 -19.36 -27.34 -3.99
CA ASP A 322 -19.12 -25.95 -3.63
C ASP A 322 -18.51 -25.14 -4.76
N ARG A 323 -17.96 -25.84 -5.78
CA ARG A 323 -17.37 -25.22 -6.99
C ARG A 323 -16.18 -24.30 -6.71
N GLU A 324 -15.75 -24.12 -5.46
CA GLU A 324 -14.67 -23.23 -5.02
C GLU A 324 -13.44 -24.04 -4.60
N ILE A 325 -12.26 -23.47 -4.83
CA ILE A 325 -11.00 -23.94 -4.23
C ILE A 325 -10.56 -22.88 -3.23
N PRO A 326 -10.71 -23.14 -1.92
CA PRO A 326 -10.45 -22.15 -0.86
C PRO A 326 -9.01 -21.62 -0.89
N ASP A 327 -8.82 -20.41 -0.34
CA ASP A 327 -7.49 -19.81 -0.19
C ASP A 327 -6.82 -20.31 1.09
N PRO A 328 -5.71 -21.08 1.01
CA PRO A 328 -5.05 -21.62 2.18
C PRO A 328 -4.11 -20.62 2.87
N TYR A 329 -4.09 -19.34 2.47
CA TYR A 329 -3.08 -18.38 2.91
C TYR A 329 -3.02 -18.19 4.43
N GLU A 330 -4.17 -18.11 5.10
CA GLU A 330 -4.29 -17.94 6.57
C GLU A 330 -4.42 -19.28 7.31
N GLU A 331 -4.43 -20.41 6.57
CA GLU A 331 -4.70 -21.74 7.09
C GLU A 331 -3.40 -22.53 7.37
N ASP A 332 -3.56 -23.71 7.93
CA ASP A 332 -2.47 -24.62 8.29
C ASP A 332 -1.86 -25.39 7.09
N GLY A 333 -0.88 -26.25 7.39
CA GLY A 333 -0.20 -27.03 6.37
C GLY A 333 -1.06 -28.12 5.72
N GLN A 334 -2.15 -28.57 6.36
CA GLN A 334 -3.07 -29.56 5.77
C GLN A 334 -3.94 -28.90 4.72
N ALA A 335 -4.50 -27.71 5.00
CA ALA A 335 -5.28 -26.93 4.02
C ALA A 335 -4.47 -26.62 2.75
N PHE A 336 -3.14 -26.38 2.87
CA PHE A 336 -2.26 -26.24 1.71
C PHE A 336 -2.18 -27.53 0.88
N LYS A 337 -2.06 -28.70 1.52
CA LYS A 337 -1.99 -29.99 0.81
C LYS A 337 -3.30 -30.30 0.10
N ASP A 338 -4.43 -30.09 0.77
CA ASP A 338 -5.75 -30.34 0.21
C ASP A 338 -6.02 -29.40 -0.98
N CYS A 339 -5.72 -28.11 -0.84
CA CYS A 339 -5.80 -27.14 -1.93
C CYS A 339 -4.95 -27.56 -3.14
N TYR A 340 -3.72 -28.03 -2.94
CA TYR A 340 -2.86 -28.44 -4.05
C TYR A 340 -3.28 -29.76 -4.69
N ALA A 341 -3.84 -30.68 -3.93
CA ALA A 341 -4.44 -31.91 -4.46
C ALA A 341 -5.65 -31.57 -5.37
N ASP A 342 -6.54 -30.70 -4.90
CA ASP A 342 -7.68 -30.22 -5.66
C ASP A 342 -7.26 -29.49 -6.95
N LEU A 343 -6.27 -28.58 -6.84
CA LEU A 343 -5.73 -27.87 -7.99
C LEU A 343 -5.10 -28.81 -9.01
N LEU A 344 -4.39 -29.85 -8.57
CA LEU A 344 -3.80 -30.84 -9.46
C LEU A 344 -4.88 -31.62 -10.21
N GLY A 345 -5.88 -32.14 -9.50
CA GLY A 345 -7.01 -32.86 -10.11
C GLY A 345 -7.76 -32.00 -11.14
N ALA A 346 -8.02 -30.73 -10.79
CA ALA A 346 -8.62 -29.79 -11.71
C ALA A 346 -7.76 -29.53 -12.96
N CYS A 347 -6.43 -29.36 -12.80
CA CYS A 347 -5.50 -29.21 -13.92
C CYS A 347 -5.51 -30.40 -14.86
N GLU A 348 -5.62 -31.62 -14.34
CA GLU A 348 -5.69 -32.85 -15.13
C GLU A 348 -6.94 -32.86 -16.02
N LYS A 349 -8.09 -32.53 -15.45
CA LYS A 349 -9.35 -32.43 -16.19
C LYS A 349 -9.33 -31.31 -17.23
N VAL A 350 -8.81 -30.14 -16.91
CA VAL A 350 -8.63 -29.04 -17.87
C VAL A 350 -7.77 -29.49 -19.04
N ALA A 351 -6.63 -30.14 -18.78
CA ALA A 351 -5.75 -30.64 -19.82
C ALA A 351 -6.44 -31.70 -20.69
N GLU A 352 -7.18 -32.64 -20.10
CA GLU A 352 -7.96 -33.66 -20.83
C GLU A 352 -8.99 -33.02 -21.78
N HIS A 353 -9.76 -32.07 -21.31
CA HIS A 353 -10.78 -31.38 -22.12
C HIS A 353 -10.16 -30.65 -23.32
N LEU A 354 -9.06 -29.94 -23.09
CA LEU A 354 -8.35 -29.22 -24.16
C LEU A 354 -7.73 -30.16 -25.19
N VAL A 355 -7.17 -31.30 -24.75
CA VAL A 355 -6.57 -32.31 -25.64
C VAL A 355 -7.63 -33.01 -26.47
N ARG A 356 -8.77 -33.42 -25.88
CA ARG A 356 -9.88 -34.08 -26.60
C ARG A 356 -10.41 -33.20 -27.72
N LYS A 357 -10.66 -31.93 -27.49
CA LYS A 357 -11.21 -31.01 -28.48
C LYS A 357 -10.27 -30.70 -29.64
N LYS A 358 -8.96 -30.53 -29.36
CA LYS A 358 -7.97 -30.34 -30.45
C LYS A 358 -7.88 -31.57 -31.36
N ASN A 359 -8.07 -32.76 -30.84
CA ASN A 359 -8.08 -33.99 -31.64
C ASN A 359 -9.37 -34.16 -32.48
N GLN A 360 -10.51 -33.62 -32.02
CA GLN A 360 -11.77 -33.61 -32.77
C GLN A 360 -11.81 -32.57 -33.89
N GLY A 361 -11.08 -31.44 -33.72
CA GLY A 361 -10.95 -30.38 -34.75
C GLY A 361 -10.00 -30.69 -35.89
N VAL A 362 -9.17 -31.74 -35.78
CA VAL A 362 -8.26 -32.20 -36.85
C VAL A 362 -8.89 -33.26 -37.77
N SER A 363 -10.08 -33.79 -37.45
CA SER A 363 -10.75 -34.82 -38.26
C SER A 363 -11.69 -34.28 -39.36
N VAL A 364 -11.70 -32.98 -39.64
CA VAL A 364 -12.53 -32.39 -40.71
C VAL A 364 -11.65 -31.46 -41.54
N THR A 365 -10.75 -32.02 -42.31
CA THR A 365 -10.21 -31.42 -43.56
C THR A 365 -9.91 -32.55 -44.54
#